data_b1bd15868032570bd96fd95914f03cd7
#
_entry.id   b1bd15868032570bd96fd95914f03cd7
#
_cell.length_a   1.000
_cell.length_b   1.000
_cell.length_c   1.000
_cell.angle_alpha   90.00
_cell.angle_beta   90.00
_cell.angle_gamma   90.00
#
_symmetry.space_group_name_H-M   'P 1'
#
loop_
_entity.id
_entity.type
_entity.pdbx_description
1 polymer ?
#
loop_
_entity_poly.entity_id
_entity_poly.type
_entity_poly.pdbx_seq_one_letter_code
_entity_poly.pdbx_strand_id
1 'polypeptide(L)'
;ERSTKHGDFKRTRNGDYIITINKFSNQFRFLLILIHELAHYFVALEFKNSKPHGNLWKNRFRNLLNPILNELVFPRDLLKHLINHMKNPKSSFSYDIELSKVIDKYDLNEKEFSYLDEIDDGQIFVYGDGNKFIKNKKRRKRYLCTNLLTKRQYLFLGNAKVKIYENSSN
;
A
#
# COMPACT_ATOMS: atom_id res chain seq x y z
N GLU A 1 -14.95 7.09 -3.42
CA GLU A 1 -13.62 6.41 -3.40
C GLU A 1 -13.56 5.43 -2.24
N ARG A 2 -13.07 4.21 -2.48
CA ARG A 2 -12.91 3.22 -1.42
C ARG A 2 -11.66 3.54 -0.64
N SER A 3 -11.76 3.75 0.67
CA SER A 3 -10.61 4.07 1.52
C SER A 3 -9.71 2.86 1.84
N THR A 4 -10.22 1.63 1.71
CA THR A 4 -9.54 0.40 2.17
C THR A 4 -8.88 -0.42 1.06
N LYS A 5 -9.27 -0.22 -0.21
CA LYS A 5 -8.73 -0.97 -1.36
C LYS A 5 -8.39 -0.01 -2.49
N HIS A 6 -7.21 -0.14 -3.03
CA HIS A 6 -6.75 0.62 -4.18
C HIS A 6 -7.24 0.05 -5.51
N GLY A 7 -7.36 -1.25 -5.61
CA GLY A 7 -7.93 -2.02 -6.71
C GLY A 7 -8.73 -3.20 -6.18
N ASP A 8 -9.50 -3.83 -7.03
CA ASP A 8 -10.26 -5.04 -6.72
C ASP A 8 -10.55 -5.83 -8.00
N PHE A 9 -10.24 -7.11 -7.96
CA PHE A 9 -10.60 -8.09 -8.97
C PHE A 9 -11.71 -8.99 -8.41
N LYS A 10 -12.78 -9.20 -9.17
CA LYS A 10 -13.86 -10.11 -8.77
C LYS A 10 -14.46 -10.82 -9.98
N ARG A 11 -14.98 -12.05 -9.74
CA ARG A 11 -15.86 -12.75 -10.65
C ARG A 11 -17.33 -12.46 -10.27
N THR A 12 -18.15 -12.11 -11.25
CA THR A 12 -19.60 -11.90 -11.05
C THR A 12 -20.33 -13.23 -10.94
N ARG A 13 -21.58 -13.20 -10.51
CA ARG A 13 -22.47 -14.39 -10.52
C ARG A 13 -22.70 -14.93 -11.94
N ASN A 14 -22.67 -14.07 -12.93
CA ASN A 14 -22.85 -14.44 -14.34
C ASN A 14 -21.57 -15.02 -14.97
N GLY A 15 -20.46 -15.07 -14.22
CA GLY A 15 -19.19 -15.59 -14.71
C GLY A 15 -18.24 -14.55 -15.28
N ASP A 16 -18.65 -13.29 -15.44
CA ASP A 16 -17.83 -12.20 -15.94
C ASP A 16 -16.75 -11.80 -14.92
N TYR A 17 -15.66 -11.25 -15.43
CA TYR A 17 -14.59 -10.71 -14.59
C TYR A 17 -14.61 -9.19 -14.60
N ILE A 18 -14.49 -8.59 -13.43
CA ILE A 18 -14.46 -7.13 -13.26
C ILE A 18 -13.20 -6.74 -12.51
N ILE A 19 -12.43 -5.81 -13.08
CA ILE A 19 -11.34 -5.11 -12.40
C ILE A 19 -11.81 -3.68 -12.13
N THR A 20 -11.70 -3.22 -10.91
CA THR A 20 -11.94 -1.82 -10.53
C THR A 20 -10.71 -1.24 -9.88
N ILE A 21 -10.32 -0.02 -10.27
CA ILE A 21 -9.16 0.69 -9.73
C ILE A 21 -9.63 2.08 -9.30
N ASN A 22 -9.17 2.55 -8.13
CA ASN A 22 -9.41 3.91 -7.71
C ASN A 22 -8.72 4.89 -8.66
N LYS A 23 -9.28 6.09 -8.81
CA LYS A 23 -8.63 7.17 -9.55
C LYS A 23 -7.42 7.66 -8.76
N PHE A 24 -6.24 7.62 -9.38
CA PHE A 24 -4.99 8.15 -8.84
C PHE A 24 -4.44 9.24 -9.73
N SER A 25 -3.87 10.26 -9.13
CA SER A 25 -3.02 11.24 -9.82
C SER A 25 -1.62 10.68 -10.11
N ASN A 26 -1.19 9.68 -9.33
CA ASN A 26 0.10 9.00 -9.45
C ASN A 26 0.00 7.87 -10.48
N GLN A 27 0.57 8.09 -11.65
CA GLN A 27 0.56 7.14 -12.76
C GLN A 27 1.26 5.81 -12.44
N PHE A 28 2.33 5.84 -11.64
CA PHE A 28 3.07 4.63 -11.26
C PHE A 28 2.23 3.78 -10.30
N ARG A 29 1.56 4.41 -9.34
CA ARG A 29 0.62 3.72 -8.45
C ARG A 29 -0.51 3.07 -9.24
N PHE A 30 -1.12 3.81 -10.18
CA PHE A 30 -2.16 3.27 -11.04
C PHE A 30 -1.67 2.06 -11.82
N LEU A 31 -0.52 2.17 -12.50
CA LEU A 31 0.06 1.09 -13.32
C LEU A 31 0.34 -0.16 -12.48
N LEU A 32 0.97 0.00 -11.31
CA LEU A 32 1.31 -1.12 -10.44
C LEU A 32 0.08 -1.83 -9.89
N ILE A 33 -0.99 -1.08 -9.56
CA ILE A 33 -2.26 -1.66 -9.11
C ILE A 33 -2.95 -2.37 -10.27
N LEU A 34 -2.96 -1.79 -11.47
CA LEU A 34 -3.51 -2.44 -12.67
C LEU A 34 -2.84 -3.79 -12.92
N ILE A 35 -1.50 -3.85 -12.88
CA ILE A 35 -0.75 -5.10 -13.05
C ILE A 35 -1.07 -6.11 -11.94
N HIS A 36 -1.26 -5.64 -10.70
CA HIS A 36 -1.65 -6.47 -9.57
C HIS A 36 -3.01 -7.16 -9.82
N GLU A 37 -4.01 -6.40 -10.25
CA GLU A 37 -5.34 -6.93 -10.52
C GLU A 37 -5.38 -7.80 -11.80
N LEU A 38 -4.60 -7.43 -12.83
CA LEU A 38 -4.42 -8.27 -14.02
C LEU A 38 -3.78 -9.61 -13.68
N ALA A 39 -2.83 -9.66 -12.73
CA ALA A 39 -2.25 -10.91 -12.28
C ALA A 39 -3.30 -11.83 -11.63
N HIS A 40 -4.25 -11.28 -10.86
CA HIS A 40 -5.40 -12.03 -10.34
C HIS A 40 -6.29 -12.54 -11.45
N TYR A 41 -6.60 -11.70 -12.43
CA TYR A 41 -7.43 -12.06 -13.59
C TYR A 41 -6.84 -13.24 -14.38
N PHE A 42 -5.57 -13.15 -14.78
CA PHE A 42 -4.94 -14.23 -15.56
C PHE A 42 -4.83 -15.53 -14.77
N VAL A 43 -4.55 -15.47 -13.46
CA VAL A 43 -4.55 -16.66 -12.61
C VAL A 43 -5.94 -17.27 -12.51
N ALA A 44 -7.00 -16.46 -12.42
CA ALA A 44 -8.38 -16.96 -12.36
C ALA A 44 -8.85 -17.61 -13.67
N LEU A 45 -8.33 -17.17 -14.82
CA LEU A 45 -8.59 -17.81 -16.12
C LEU A 45 -7.98 -19.20 -16.23
N GLU A 46 -6.76 -19.37 -15.71
CA GLU A 46 -5.98 -20.59 -15.87
C GLU A 46 -6.22 -21.63 -14.76
N PHE A 47 -6.53 -21.14 -13.54
CA PHE A 47 -6.59 -21.99 -12.34
C PHE A 47 -7.87 -21.76 -11.53
N LYS A 48 -8.70 -22.80 -11.39
CA LYS A 48 -10.01 -22.70 -10.69
C LYS A 48 -9.90 -22.38 -9.20
N ASN A 49 -8.90 -22.90 -8.51
CA ASN A 49 -8.77 -22.80 -7.03
C ASN A 49 -7.35 -22.41 -6.64
N SER A 50 -6.94 -21.19 -6.98
CA SER A 50 -5.62 -20.68 -6.61
C SER A 50 -5.67 -19.87 -5.31
N LYS A 51 -4.63 -20.03 -4.48
CA LYS A 51 -4.46 -19.19 -3.27
C LYS A 51 -4.20 -17.75 -3.69
N PRO A 52 -5.00 -16.76 -3.25
CA PRO A 52 -4.72 -15.35 -3.52
C PRO A 52 -3.30 -14.97 -3.06
N HIS A 53 -2.56 -14.27 -3.94
CA HIS A 53 -1.16 -13.88 -3.71
C HIS A 53 -0.19 -15.04 -3.43
N GLY A 54 -0.57 -16.28 -3.80
CA GLY A 54 0.29 -17.46 -3.77
C GLY A 54 1.33 -17.45 -4.92
N ASN A 55 2.08 -18.55 -5.08
CA ASN A 55 3.15 -18.62 -6.07
C ASN A 55 2.67 -18.39 -7.52
N LEU A 56 1.47 -18.88 -7.87
CA LEU A 56 0.90 -18.66 -9.20
C LEU A 56 0.71 -17.16 -9.46
N TRP A 57 0.09 -16.45 -8.51
CA TRP A 57 -0.10 -15.01 -8.62
C TRP A 57 1.25 -14.26 -8.66
N LYS A 58 2.20 -14.61 -7.79
CA LYS A 58 3.53 -13.96 -7.77
C LYS A 58 4.26 -14.13 -9.10
N ASN A 59 4.21 -15.32 -9.70
CA ASN A 59 4.83 -15.57 -10.99
C ASN A 59 4.13 -14.78 -12.09
N ARG A 60 2.80 -14.75 -12.09
CA ARG A 60 2.05 -13.97 -13.08
C ARG A 60 2.33 -12.48 -12.96
N PHE A 61 2.36 -11.94 -11.73
CA PHE A 61 2.71 -10.55 -11.46
C PHE A 61 4.11 -10.20 -11.98
N ARG A 62 5.12 -11.07 -11.74
CA ARG A 62 6.46 -10.89 -12.30
C ARG A 62 6.47 -10.90 -13.82
N ASN A 63 5.79 -11.83 -14.44
CA ASN A 63 5.75 -11.95 -15.90
C ASN A 63 5.10 -10.72 -16.56
N LEU A 64 4.10 -10.13 -15.94
CA LEU A 64 3.45 -8.92 -16.44
C LEU A 64 4.32 -7.66 -16.24
N LEU A 65 5.03 -7.57 -15.11
CA LEU A 65 5.81 -6.38 -14.80
C LEU A 65 7.21 -6.38 -15.47
N ASN A 66 7.84 -7.54 -15.62
CA ASN A 66 9.22 -7.67 -16.17
C ASN A 66 9.45 -6.95 -17.51
N PRO A 67 8.55 -7.02 -18.51
CA PRO A 67 8.78 -6.36 -19.81
C PRO A 67 8.89 -4.84 -19.72
N ILE A 68 8.28 -4.23 -18.71
CA ILE A 68 8.26 -2.78 -18.50
C ILE A 68 9.11 -2.32 -17.31
N LEU A 69 9.85 -3.24 -16.68
CA LEU A 69 10.67 -2.96 -15.50
C LEU A 69 12.02 -2.36 -15.93
N ASN A 70 12.02 -1.13 -16.45
CA ASN A 70 13.18 -0.43 -16.99
C ASN A 70 13.06 1.10 -16.77
N GLU A 71 14.15 1.84 -17.09
CA GLU A 71 14.23 3.29 -16.91
C GLU A 71 13.39 4.10 -17.90
N LEU A 72 12.87 3.50 -18.98
CA LEU A 72 11.94 4.17 -19.89
C LEU A 72 10.55 4.33 -19.27
N VAL A 73 10.18 3.43 -18.36
CA VAL A 73 8.87 3.42 -17.70
C VAL A 73 8.93 3.95 -16.27
N PHE A 74 9.98 3.58 -15.51
CA PHE A 74 10.09 3.91 -14.09
C PHE A 74 11.32 4.77 -13.80
N PRO A 75 11.20 5.82 -12.98
CA PRO A 75 12.36 6.55 -12.46
C PRO A 75 13.31 5.63 -11.70
N ARG A 76 14.59 5.96 -11.70
CA ARG A 76 15.67 5.09 -11.15
C ARG A 76 15.46 4.71 -9.69
N ASP A 77 15.03 5.66 -8.84
CA ASP A 77 14.76 5.40 -7.43
C ASP A 77 13.61 4.41 -7.25
N LEU A 78 12.51 4.59 -7.98
CA LEU A 78 11.36 3.67 -7.95
C LEU A 78 11.74 2.31 -8.53
N LEU A 79 12.45 2.27 -9.65
CA LEU A 79 12.89 1.03 -10.31
C LEU A 79 13.74 0.15 -9.37
N LYS A 80 14.68 0.74 -8.63
CA LYS A 80 15.51 0.02 -7.64
C LYS A 80 14.62 -0.70 -6.58
N HIS A 81 13.62 -0.03 -6.05
CA HIS A 81 12.71 -0.62 -5.06
C HIS A 81 11.77 -1.66 -5.67
N LEU A 82 11.31 -1.45 -6.90
CA LEU A 82 10.51 -2.44 -7.64
C LEU A 82 11.28 -3.73 -7.91
N ILE A 83 12.54 -3.64 -8.37
CA ILE A 83 13.40 -4.82 -8.58
C ILE A 83 13.55 -5.62 -7.28
N ASN A 84 13.74 -4.94 -6.15
CA ASN A 84 13.81 -5.62 -4.87
C ASN A 84 12.47 -6.26 -4.46
N HIS A 85 11.34 -5.57 -4.67
CA HIS A 85 9.99 -6.08 -4.42
C HIS A 85 9.71 -7.35 -5.25
N MET A 86 10.18 -7.41 -6.49
CA MET A 86 10.00 -8.54 -7.41
C MET A 86 10.64 -9.85 -6.90
N LYS A 87 11.62 -9.80 -6.00
CA LYS A 87 12.18 -11.01 -5.37
C LYS A 87 11.11 -11.78 -4.59
N ASN A 88 10.19 -11.06 -3.90
CA ASN A 88 9.07 -11.66 -3.18
C ASN A 88 7.87 -10.69 -3.11
N PRO A 89 7.09 -10.55 -4.19
CA PRO A 89 5.95 -9.64 -4.24
C PRO A 89 4.98 -9.84 -3.08
N LYS A 90 4.56 -8.75 -2.45
CA LYS A 90 3.61 -8.74 -1.33
C LYS A 90 2.18 -8.61 -1.86
N SER A 91 1.22 -8.99 -1.03
CA SER A 91 -0.22 -8.86 -1.33
C SER A 91 -0.71 -7.40 -1.36
N SER A 92 0.08 -6.47 -0.88
CA SER A 92 -0.12 -5.03 -1.00
C SER A 92 1.23 -4.33 -0.98
N PHE A 93 1.37 -3.25 -1.73
CA PHE A 93 2.57 -2.40 -1.72
C PHE A 93 2.81 -1.77 -0.35
N SER A 94 1.77 -1.55 0.46
CA SER A 94 1.89 -1.05 1.84
C SER A 94 2.70 -1.96 2.77
N TYR A 95 2.80 -3.26 2.45
CA TYR A 95 3.65 -4.20 3.20
C TYR A 95 5.12 -4.17 2.80
N ASP A 96 5.46 -3.42 1.76
CA ASP A 96 6.82 -3.08 1.37
C ASP A 96 7.03 -1.59 1.66
N ILE A 97 7.49 -1.31 2.89
CA ILE A 97 7.52 0.05 3.45
C ILE A 97 8.33 0.99 2.57
N GLU A 98 9.52 0.56 2.15
CA GLU A 98 10.41 1.38 1.33
C GLU A 98 9.81 1.66 -0.06
N LEU A 99 9.29 0.63 -0.73
CA LEU A 99 8.61 0.80 -2.01
C LEU A 99 7.40 1.72 -1.89
N SER A 100 6.58 1.56 -0.83
CA SER A 100 5.40 2.39 -0.60
C SER A 100 5.77 3.87 -0.45
N LYS A 101 6.80 4.17 0.35
CA LYS A 101 7.28 5.55 0.55
C LYS A 101 7.83 6.17 -0.75
N VAL A 102 8.54 5.38 -1.56
CA VAL A 102 9.04 5.87 -2.85
C VAL A 102 7.89 6.10 -3.84
N ILE A 103 6.89 5.22 -3.89
CA ILE A 103 5.69 5.46 -4.73
C ILE A 103 4.99 6.76 -4.30
N ASP A 104 4.86 7.01 -2.99
CA ASP A 104 4.20 8.20 -2.45
C ASP A 104 4.84 9.52 -2.93
N LYS A 105 6.15 9.56 -3.22
CA LYS A 105 6.83 10.76 -3.74
C LYS A 105 6.30 11.25 -5.09
N TYR A 106 5.60 10.41 -5.80
CA TYR A 106 4.98 10.71 -7.10
C TYR A 106 3.50 11.06 -7.00
N ASP A 107 2.95 11.20 -5.78
CA ASP A 107 1.59 11.70 -5.57
C ASP A 107 1.56 13.21 -5.81
N LEU A 108 0.71 13.70 -6.74
CA LEU A 108 0.66 15.13 -7.13
C LEU A 108 0.07 16.04 -6.04
N ASN A 109 -0.68 15.47 -5.09
CA ASN A 109 -1.30 16.21 -3.99
C ASN A 109 -0.60 15.82 -2.68
N GLU A 110 0.56 16.39 -2.41
CA GLU A 110 1.20 16.27 -1.10
C GLU A 110 0.38 17.06 -0.07
N LYS A 111 -0.47 16.34 0.65
CA LYS A 111 -0.91 16.83 1.96
C LYS A 111 0.26 16.69 2.91
N GLU A 112 0.53 17.72 3.67
CA GLU A 112 1.54 17.69 4.72
C GLU A 112 1.25 16.53 5.69
N PHE A 113 2.14 15.55 5.70
CA PHE A 113 2.05 14.36 6.56
C PHE A 113 3.46 13.92 6.95
N SER A 114 3.55 13.16 8.04
CA SER A 114 4.74 12.40 8.41
C SER A 114 4.45 10.92 8.30
N TYR A 115 5.47 10.10 8.10
CA TYR A 115 5.29 8.66 8.28
C TYR A 115 5.37 8.30 9.75
N LEU A 116 4.59 7.32 10.18
CA LEU A 116 4.53 6.92 11.58
C LEU A 116 5.89 6.44 12.12
N ASP A 117 6.75 5.86 11.29
CA ASP A 117 8.09 5.44 11.71
C ASP A 117 9.08 6.60 11.87
N GLU A 118 8.74 7.80 11.40
CA GLU A 118 9.55 9.02 11.46
C GLU A 118 9.21 9.93 12.65
N ILE A 119 8.08 9.70 13.33
CA ILE A 119 7.73 10.43 14.55
C ILE A 119 8.20 9.68 15.79
N ASP A 120 8.37 10.38 16.92
CA ASP A 120 8.90 9.81 18.17
C ASP A 120 7.87 8.94 18.90
N ASP A 121 8.36 7.98 19.70
CA ASP A 121 7.51 7.24 20.63
C ASP A 121 6.98 8.21 21.71
N GLY A 122 5.72 8.07 22.09
CA GLY A 122 5.00 9.00 22.96
C GLY A 122 4.33 10.16 22.23
N GLN A 123 4.63 10.41 20.96
CA GLN A 123 4.04 11.48 20.20
C GLN A 123 2.57 11.18 19.83
N ILE A 124 1.74 12.22 19.89
CA ILE A 124 0.33 12.14 19.51
C ILE A 124 0.20 12.48 18.02
N PHE A 125 -0.59 11.70 17.31
CA PHE A 125 -0.87 11.90 15.88
C PHE A 125 -2.35 11.69 15.56
N VAL A 126 -2.77 12.24 14.44
CA VAL A 126 -4.09 12.08 13.85
C VAL A 126 -4.02 11.13 12.66
N TYR A 127 -4.95 10.17 12.60
CA TYR A 127 -5.06 9.22 11.49
C TYR A 127 -6.52 9.00 11.09
N GLY A 128 -6.76 8.84 9.78
CA GLY A 128 -8.10 8.66 9.22
C GLY A 128 -9.01 9.87 9.47
N ASP A 129 -10.23 9.63 9.91
CA ASP A 129 -11.28 10.64 10.09
C ASP A 129 -11.09 11.46 11.39
N GLY A 130 -9.87 11.90 11.68
CA GLY A 130 -9.59 12.76 12.83
C GLY A 130 -9.32 12.01 14.14
N ASN A 131 -9.22 10.69 14.12
CA ASN A 131 -8.91 9.91 15.31
C ASN A 131 -7.49 10.19 15.82
N LYS A 132 -7.38 10.48 17.14
CA LYS A 132 -6.08 10.75 17.79
C LYS A 132 -5.52 9.49 18.43
N PHE A 133 -4.24 9.26 18.20
CA PHE A 133 -3.49 8.12 18.74
C PHE A 133 -2.19 8.60 19.37
N ILE A 134 -1.71 7.86 20.37
CA ILE A 134 -0.34 7.99 20.86
C ILE A 134 0.49 6.83 20.31
N LYS A 135 1.66 7.13 19.75
CA LYS A 135 2.62 6.13 19.33
C LYS A 135 3.31 5.54 20.57
N ASN A 136 3.17 4.23 20.78
CA ASN A 136 3.80 3.59 21.93
C ASN A 136 5.18 3.04 21.53
N LYS A 137 5.26 1.78 21.10
CA LYS A 137 6.51 1.11 20.78
C LYS A 137 6.44 0.27 19.52
N LYS A 138 7.59 0.10 18.89
CA LYS A 138 7.73 -0.82 17.77
C LYS A 138 7.56 -2.27 18.21
N ARG A 139 6.71 -3.04 17.49
CA ARG A 139 6.55 -4.49 17.63
C ARG A 139 6.88 -5.17 16.31
N ARG A 140 8.05 -5.76 16.18
CA ARG A 140 8.57 -6.36 14.94
C ARG A 140 8.51 -5.35 13.77
N LYS A 141 7.57 -5.53 12.85
CA LYS A 141 7.37 -4.69 11.64
C LYS A 141 6.28 -3.63 11.79
N ARG A 142 5.63 -3.53 12.95
CA ARG A 142 4.52 -2.61 13.21
C ARG A 142 4.75 -1.81 14.47
N TYR A 143 4.02 -0.71 14.59
CA TYR A 143 4.01 0.15 15.77
C TYR A 143 2.70 -0.07 16.53
N LEU A 144 2.82 -0.31 17.82
CA LEU A 144 1.68 -0.32 18.72
C LEU A 144 1.29 1.13 19.00
N CYS A 145 0.02 1.47 18.82
CA CYS A 145 -0.52 2.80 19.08
C CYS A 145 -1.82 2.66 19.85
N THR A 146 -2.08 3.60 20.75
CA THR A 146 -3.30 3.62 21.57
C THR A 146 -4.20 4.77 21.11
N ASN A 147 -5.44 4.47 20.78
CA ASN A 147 -6.45 5.49 20.50
C ASN A 147 -6.77 6.26 21.80
N LEU A 148 -6.66 7.58 21.77
CA LEU A 148 -6.81 8.41 22.98
C LEU A 148 -8.24 8.46 23.53
N LEU A 149 -9.25 8.31 22.67
CA LEU A 149 -10.65 8.31 23.07
C LEU A 149 -11.07 6.95 23.61
N THR A 150 -10.87 5.89 22.80
CA THR A 150 -11.38 4.54 23.13
C THR A 150 -10.46 3.73 24.00
N LYS A 151 -9.20 4.19 24.21
CA LYS A 151 -8.13 3.48 24.92
C LYS A 151 -7.74 2.13 24.28
N ARG A 152 -8.30 1.77 23.14
CA ARG A 152 -7.97 0.55 22.41
C ARG A 152 -6.61 0.66 21.72
N GLN A 153 -5.93 -0.48 21.63
CA GLN A 153 -4.63 -0.59 20.99
C GLN A 153 -4.74 -1.10 19.55
N TYR A 154 -3.93 -0.52 18.67
CA TYR A 154 -3.88 -0.84 17.25
C TYR A 154 -2.44 -1.04 16.79
N LEU A 155 -2.25 -1.84 15.74
CA LEU A 155 -0.95 -2.08 15.11
C LEU A 155 -0.90 -1.41 13.75
N PHE A 156 -0.09 -0.39 13.62
CA PHE A 156 0.13 0.38 12.40
C PHE A 156 1.41 -0.07 11.68
N LEU A 157 1.41 0.03 10.35
CA LEU A 157 2.65 -0.05 9.56
C LEU A 157 3.45 1.25 9.72
N GLY A 158 4.78 1.17 9.55
CA GLY A 158 5.65 2.34 9.67
C GLY A 158 5.38 3.42 8.62
N ASN A 159 4.96 3.03 7.42
CA ASN A 159 4.58 3.91 6.32
C ASN A 159 3.12 4.44 6.40
N ALA A 160 2.45 4.32 7.54
CA ALA A 160 1.17 4.99 7.74
C ALA A 160 1.37 6.51 7.70
N LYS A 161 0.66 7.20 6.80
CA LYS A 161 0.66 8.67 6.68
C LYS A 161 -0.16 9.25 7.82
N VAL A 162 0.46 10.05 8.66
CA VAL A 162 -0.14 10.62 9.87
C VAL A 162 0.09 12.13 9.91
N LYS A 163 -0.74 12.85 10.65
CA LYS A 163 -0.52 14.25 10.99
C LYS A 163 -0.11 14.35 12.45
N ILE A 164 1.04 14.98 12.72
CA ILE A 164 1.45 15.26 14.08
C ILE A 164 0.39 16.15 14.74
N TYR A 165 -0.02 15.79 15.96
CA TYR A 165 -0.91 16.63 16.75
C TYR A 165 -0.06 17.52 17.65
N GLU A 166 0.02 18.80 17.26
CA GLU A 166 0.61 19.83 18.10
C GLU A 166 -0.48 20.36 19.05
N ASN A 167 -0.25 20.27 20.35
CA ASN A 167 -1.08 21.02 21.29
C ASN A 167 -0.81 22.50 21.01
N SER A 168 -1.79 23.21 20.48
CA SER A 168 -1.78 24.66 20.50
C SER A 168 -1.77 25.06 21.97
N SER A 169 -0.57 25.25 22.53
CA SER A 169 -0.42 25.89 23.83
C SER A 169 -0.84 27.33 23.65
N ASN A 170 -2.04 27.66 24.08
CA ASN A 170 -2.44 29.04 24.34
C ASN A 170 -1.66 29.56 25.53
#